data_c9506a0a98644637624888c700069bf0
#
_entry.id   c9506a0a98644637624888c700069bf0
#
_cell.length_a   1.000
_cell.length_b   1.000
_cell.length_c   1.000
_cell.angle_alpha   90.00
_cell.angle_beta   90.00
_cell.angle_gamma   90.00
#
_symmetry.space_group_name_H-M   'P 1'
#
loop_
_entity.id
_entity.type
_entity.pdbx_description
1 polymer ?
#
loop_
_entity_poly.entity_id
_entity_poly.type
_entity_poly.pdbx_seq_one_letter_code
_entity_poly.pdbx_strand_id
1 'polypeptide(L)'
;VSESCPAPAIPLVRSSWEALISMEYILEADYLRRSLAWLANYARTRLDGYRSLDSSTIQGKEFLEVLAADRWVKVDVLAPSNTDMEELLKGIANLEKFLARPQFQTVEEEYVRTKKKRKSRPQWFQLFDGPTSIRGLARHLNRHAQYDFLYRSWSSVVHAQDASRLINRRLRDANSNKQITSFATSLFLSATQMLLKKFRPGEDLSVWYKDEVRERFLLIGKP
;
A
#
# COMPACT_ATOMS: atom_id res chain seq x y z
N VAL A 1 -23.28 -23.39 -6.51
CA VAL A 1 -22.65 -23.09 -5.21
C VAL A 1 -21.25 -22.58 -5.55
N SER A 2 -21.04 -21.26 -5.53
CA SER A 2 -19.71 -20.71 -5.76
C SER A 2 -18.83 -21.07 -4.56
N GLU A 3 -17.81 -21.88 -4.79
CA GLU A 3 -16.80 -22.16 -3.79
C GLU A 3 -15.97 -20.89 -3.57
N SER A 4 -16.34 -20.09 -2.56
CA SER A 4 -15.57 -18.91 -2.19
C SER A 4 -14.31 -19.34 -1.44
N CYS A 5 -13.13 -19.00 -1.98
CA CYS A 5 -11.86 -19.21 -1.32
C CYS A 5 -11.42 -17.90 -0.65
N PRO A 6 -11.38 -17.78 0.69
CA PRO A 6 -11.02 -16.55 1.38
C PRO A 6 -9.53 -16.22 1.29
N ALA A 7 -8.67 -17.20 1.04
CA ALA A 7 -7.22 -17.04 1.06
C ALA A 7 -6.70 -15.93 0.13
N PRO A 8 -7.16 -15.78 -1.13
CA PRO A 8 -6.73 -14.71 -2.01
C PRO A 8 -7.19 -13.32 -1.56
N ALA A 9 -8.26 -13.22 -0.75
CA ALA A 9 -8.76 -11.94 -0.27
C ALA A 9 -7.89 -11.36 0.87
N ILE A 10 -7.18 -12.19 1.61
CA ILE A 10 -6.35 -11.76 2.76
C ILE A 10 -5.28 -10.72 2.36
N PRO A 11 -4.48 -10.92 1.30
CA PRO A 11 -3.52 -9.91 0.84
C PRO A 11 -4.18 -8.58 0.49
N LEU A 12 -5.35 -8.62 -0.16
CA LEU A 12 -6.09 -7.42 -0.56
C LEU A 12 -6.59 -6.64 0.67
N VAL A 13 -7.17 -7.34 1.63
CA VAL A 13 -7.68 -6.72 2.87
C VAL A 13 -6.53 -6.17 3.71
N ARG A 14 -5.38 -6.85 3.75
CA ARG A 14 -4.17 -6.34 4.38
C ARG A 14 -3.71 -5.03 3.73
N SER A 15 -3.61 -4.99 2.40
CA SER A 15 -3.22 -3.79 1.66
C SER A 15 -4.23 -2.65 1.86
N SER A 16 -5.52 -2.97 1.92
CA SER A 16 -6.58 -1.99 2.22
C SER A 16 -6.44 -1.41 3.63
N TRP A 17 -6.05 -2.23 4.61
CA TRP A 17 -5.77 -1.77 5.97
C TRP A 17 -4.54 -0.85 6.02
N GLU A 18 -3.46 -1.19 5.31
CA GLU A 18 -2.28 -0.32 5.19
C GLU A 18 -2.64 1.02 4.54
N ALA A 19 -3.48 1.01 3.52
CA ALA A 19 -3.99 2.22 2.88
C ALA A 19 -4.83 3.07 3.85
N LEU A 20 -5.71 2.43 4.64
CA LEU A 20 -6.53 3.11 5.64
C LEU A 20 -5.69 3.83 6.69
N ILE A 21 -4.73 3.14 7.33
CA ILE A 21 -3.87 3.77 8.35
C ILE A 21 -2.95 4.85 7.75
N SER A 22 -2.54 4.68 6.49
CA SER A 22 -1.81 5.71 5.77
C SER A 22 -2.65 6.97 5.57
N MET A 23 -3.88 6.81 5.15
CA MET A 23 -4.82 7.92 4.98
C MET A 23 -5.15 8.59 6.33
N GLU A 24 -5.40 7.80 7.38
CA GLU A 24 -5.66 8.31 8.72
C GLU A 24 -4.47 9.16 9.22
N TYR A 25 -3.25 8.67 9.08
CA TYR A 25 -2.05 9.41 9.44
C TYR A 25 -1.89 10.71 8.64
N ILE A 26 -2.18 10.68 7.33
CA ILE A 26 -2.15 11.88 6.50
C ILE A 26 -3.16 12.92 7.02
N LEU A 27 -4.39 12.50 7.32
CA LEU A 27 -5.48 13.40 7.68
C LEU A 27 -5.43 13.90 9.14
N GLU A 28 -4.70 13.21 10.02
CA GLU A 28 -4.59 13.53 11.44
C GLU A 28 -3.98 14.90 11.69
N ALA A 29 -2.86 15.22 11.02
CA ALA A 29 -2.16 16.50 11.20
C ALA A 29 -1.32 16.82 9.94
N ASP A 30 -1.20 18.12 9.63
CA ASP A 30 -0.37 18.64 8.53
C ASP A 30 -0.54 17.82 7.22
N TYR A 31 -1.81 17.64 6.86
CA TYR A 31 -2.20 16.74 5.77
C TYR A 31 -1.50 17.08 4.44
N LEU A 32 -1.22 18.35 4.18
CA LEU A 32 -0.56 18.78 2.95
C LEU A 32 0.87 18.22 2.88
N ARG A 33 1.68 18.42 3.92
CA ARG A 33 3.06 17.94 3.98
C ARG A 33 3.13 16.42 3.96
N ARG A 34 2.25 15.74 4.72
CA ARG A 34 2.19 14.27 4.74
C ARG A 34 1.74 13.69 3.40
N SER A 35 0.81 14.35 2.70
CA SER A 35 0.41 13.96 1.33
C SER A 35 1.55 14.14 0.34
N LEU A 36 2.29 15.25 0.41
CA LEU A 36 3.47 15.47 -0.42
C LEU A 36 4.56 14.42 -0.15
N ALA A 37 4.79 14.06 1.11
CA ALA A 37 5.72 13.00 1.48
C ALA A 37 5.31 11.63 0.89
N TRP A 38 4.02 11.30 0.94
CA TRP A 38 3.47 10.08 0.34
C TRP A 38 3.64 10.09 -1.19
N LEU A 39 3.28 11.18 -1.86
CA LEU A 39 3.42 11.34 -3.31
C LEU A 39 4.88 11.28 -3.77
N ALA A 40 5.79 11.93 -3.05
CA ALA A 40 7.21 11.86 -3.35
C ALA A 40 7.77 10.45 -3.19
N ASN A 41 7.35 9.72 -2.16
CA ASN A 41 7.75 8.32 -1.98
C ASN A 41 7.22 7.42 -3.10
N TYR A 42 5.98 7.62 -3.53
CA TYR A 42 5.40 6.91 -4.68
C TYR A 42 6.19 7.18 -5.96
N ALA A 43 6.46 8.46 -6.26
CA ALA A 43 7.22 8.85 -7.44
C ALA A 43 8.65 8.28 -7.43
N ARG A 44 9.34 8.30 -6.28
CA ARG A 44 10.67 7.69 -6.12
C ARG A 44 10.65 6.19 -6.33
N THR A 45 9.65 5.49 -5.77
CA THR A 45 9.54 4.03 -5.94
C THR A 45 9.39 3.66 -7.41
N ARG A 46 8.59 4.42 -8.16
CA ARG A 46 8.46 4.22 -9.61
C ARG A 46 9.73 4.58 -10.37
N LEU A 47 10.38 5.69 -9.99
CA LEU A 47 11.63 6.13 -10.59
C LEU A 47 12.74 5.10 -10.42
N ASP A 48 12.89 4.53 -9.21
CA ASP A 48 13.86 3.46 -8.96
C ASP A 48 13.54 2.21 -9.77
N GLY A 49 12.25 1.82 -9.89
CA GLY A 49 11.83 0.72 -10.74
C GLY A 49 12.18 0.96 -12.22
N TYR A 50 11.93 2.15 -12.74
CA TYR A 50 12.29 2.49 -14.12
C TYR A 50 13.81 2.50 -14.33
N ARG A 51 14.57 3.08 -13.39
CA ARG A 51 16.04 3.07 -13.46
C ARG A 51 16.64 1.68 -13.39
N SER A 52 16.00 0.73 -12.70
CA SER A 52 16.43 -0.67 -12.71
C SER A 52 16.23 -1.36 -14.06
N LEU A 53 15.36 -0.84 -14.92
CA LEU A 53 15.16 -1.36 -16.27
C LEU A 53 16.06 -0.65 -17.32
N ASP A 54 16.68 0.47 -16.97
CA ASP A 54 17.56 1.23 -17.86
C ASP A 54 19.01 0.68 -17.77
N SER A 55 19.39 -0.11 -18.76
CA SER A 55 20.72 -0.72 -18.87
C SER A 55 21.88 0.28 -18.97
N SER A 56 21.62 1.56 -19.24
CA SER A 56 22.64 2.60 -19.25
C SER A 56 23.06 3.04 -17.85
N THR A 57 22.22 2.80 -16.85
CA THR A 57 22.47 3.14 -15.44
C THR A 57 23.24 2.04 -14.71
N ILE A 58 23.93 2.41 -13.61
CA ILE A 58 24.59 1.42 -12.73
C ILE A 58 23.54 0.46 -12.15
N GLN A 59 22.42 1.00 -11.67
CA GLN A 59 21.31 0.22 -11.09
C GLN A 59 20.71 -0.76 -12.10
N GLY A 60 20.56 -0.36 -13.37
CA GLY A 60 20.04 -1.24 -14.41
C GLY A 60 21.03 -2.35 -14.77
N LYS A 61 22.34 -2.06 -14.79
CA LYS A 61 23.37 -3.09 -15.00
C LYS A 61 23.37 -4.13 -13.88
N GLU A 62 23.37 -3.68 -12.62
CA GLU A 62 23.27 -4.57 -11.46
C GLU A 62 22.00 -5.43 -11.50
N PHE A 63 20.86 -4.84 -11.88
CA PHE A 63 19.59 -5.57 -12.00
C PHE A 63 19.63 -6.61 -13.11
N LEU A 64 20.22 -6.30 -14.28
CA LEU A 64 20.39 -7.24 -15.38
C LEU A 64 21.34 -8.39 -15.02
N GLU A 65 22.41 -8.13 -14.25
CA GLU A 65 23.28 -9.17 -13.72
C GLU A 65 22.52 -10.12 -12.79
N VAL A 66 21.68 -9.59 -11.90
CA VAL A 66 20.83 -10.39 -11.02
C VAL A 66 19.84 -11.24 -11.83
N LEU A 67 19.20 -10.64 -12.86
CA LEU A 67 18.29 -11.36 -13.74
C LEU A 67 19.00 -12.45 -14.56
N ALA A 68 20.20 -12.18 -15.06
CA ALA A 68 20.98 -13.16 -15.81
C ALA A 68 21.41 -14.36 -14.95
N ALA A 69 21.59 -14.15 -13.65
CA ALA A 69 21.87 -15.20 -12.68
C ALA A 69 20.63 -15.96 -12.23
N ASP A 70 19.42 -15.46 -12.50
CA ASP A 70 18.18 -16.09 -12.10
C ASP A 70 17.88 -17.33 -12.97
N ARG A 71 17.68 -18.47 -12.31
CA ARG A 71 17.43 -19.75 -12.97
C ARG A 71 16.10 -19.80 -13.74
N TRP A 72 15.13 -19.00 -13.31
CA TRP A 72 13.73 -19.08 -13.76
C TRP A 72 13.31 -17.95 -14.70
N VAL A 73 14.11 -16.89 -14.77
CA VAL A 73 13.81 -15.69 -15.56
C VAL A 73 14.69 -15.69 -16.82
N LYS A 74 14.06 -15.60 -17.99
CA LYS A 74 14.78 -15.37 -19.25
C LYS A 74 14.89 -13.86 -19.45
N VAL A 75 16.11 -13.36 -19.50
CA VAL A 75 16.43 -11.93 -19.68
C VAL A 75 15.73 -11.36 -20.91
N ASP A 76 15.67 -12.13 -22.00
CA ASP A 76 15.06 -11.73 -23.27
C ASP A 76 13.57 -11.40 -23.17
N VAL A 77 12.87 -11.95 -22.17
CA VAL A 77 11.45 -11.69 -21.92
C VAL A 77 11.23 -10.36 -21.18
N LEU A 78 12.21 -9.91 -20.43
CA LEU A 78 12.14 -8.70 -19.60
C LEU A 78 12.95 -7.53 -20.18
N ALA A 79 13.78 -7.78 -21.20
CA ALA A 79 14.50 -6.72 -21.89
C ALA A 79 13.50 -5.83 -22.66
N PRO A 80 13.42 -4.53 -22.34
CA PRO A 80 12.49 -3.64 -23.03
C PRO A 80 12.87 -3.53 -24.51
N SER A 81 11.86 -3.51 -25.38
CA SER A 81 12.04 -3.17 -26.79
C SER A 81 12.50 -1.72 -26.95
N ASN A 82 12.96 -1.31 -28.15
CA ASN A 82 13.37 0.08 -28.39
C ASN A 82 12.21 1.08 -28.09
N THR A 83 10.98 0.73 -28.43
CA THR A 83 9.80 1.55 -28.14
C THR A 83 9.54 1.64 -26.64
N ASP A 84 9.66 0.50 -25.93
CA ASP A 84 9.50 0.46 -24.47
C ASP A 84 10.61 1.28 -23.78
N MET A 85 11.82 1.30 -24.34
CA MET A 85 12.94 2.08 -23.82
C MET A 85 12.68 3.59 -23.96
N GLU A 86 12.13 4.05 -25.07
CA GLU A 86 11.78 5.47 -25.25
C GLU A 86 10.70 5.89 -24.24
N GLU A 87 9.67 5.08 -24.06
CA GLU A 87 8.62 5.32 -23.05
C GLU A 87 9.17 5.30 -21.62
N LEU A 88 10.09 4.39 -21.34
CA LEU A 88 10.80 4.29 -20.06
C LEU A 88 11.56 5.58 -19.74
N LEU A 89 12.40 6.05 -20.67
CA LEU A 89 13.19 7.27 -20.50
C LEU A 89 12.31 8.50 -20.33
N LYS A 90 11.21 8.57 -21.09
CA LYS A 90 10.20 9.62 -20.94
C LYS A 90 9.52 9.55 -19.57
N GLY A 91 9.24 8.34 -19.08
CA GLY A 91 8.72 8.10 -17.74
C GLY A 91 9.68 8.57 -16.64
N ILE A 92 10.98 8.28 -16.77
CA ILE A 92 12.03 8.74 -15.86
C ILE A 92 12.05 10.28 -15.83
N ALA A 93 12.17 10.93 -17.00
CA ALA A 93 12.22 12.37 -17.09
C ALA A 93 10.97 13.06 -16.48
N ASN A 94 9.79 12.50 -16.69
CA ASN A 94 8.55 13.01 -16.12
C ASN A 94 8.53 12.91 -14.60
N LEU A 95 9.00 11.81 -14.02
CA LEU A 95 9.05 11.62 -12.57
C LEU A 95 10.11 12.52 -11.92
N GLU A 96 11.26 12.71 -12.55
CA GLU A 96 12.29 13.64 -12.10
C GLU A 96 11.76 15.09 -12.11
N LYS A 97 11.13 15.49 -13.22
CA LYS A 97 10.47 16.80 -13.32
C LYS A 97 9.36 16.97 -12.28
N PHE A 98 8.62 15.90 -11.97
CA PHE A 98 7.60 15.93 -10.94
C PHE A 98 8.20 16.17 -9.55
N LEU A 99 9.26 15.46 -9.18
CA LEU A 99 9.94 15.60 -7.89
C LEU A 99 10.69 16.96 -7.75
N ALA A 100 11.14 17.53 -8.86
CA ALA A 100 11.82 18.83 -8.87
C ALA A 100 10.88 20.03 -8.66
N ARG A 101 9.56 19.83 -8.55
CA ARG A 101 8.61 20.92 -8.33
C ARG A 101 8.82 21.56 -6.95
N PRO A 102 8.67 22.89 -6.81
CA PRO A 102 8.95 23.62 -5.56
C PRO A 102 8.23 23.06 -4.33
N GLN A 103 6.98 22.55 -4.50
CA GLN A 103 6.22 22.01 -3.40
C GLN A 103 6.85 20.76 -2.75
N PHE A 104 7.73 20.04 -3.45
CA PHE A 104 8.41 18.87 -2.90
C PHE A 104 9.76 19.19 -2.25
N GLN A 105 10.29 20.40 -2.40
CA GLN A 105 11.64 20.74 -1.93
C GLN A 105 11.87 20.36 -0.47
N THR A 106 11.00 20.80 0.44
CA THR A 106 11.11 20.48 1.87
C THR A 106 11.05 18.97 2.15
N VAL A 107 10.25 18.23 1.38
CA VAL A 107 10.15 16.77 1.50
C VAL A 107 11.43 16.09 1.00
N GLU A 108 12.04 16.62 -0.08
CA GLU A 108 13.29 16.12 -0.64
C GLU A 108 14.47 16.32 0.33
N GLU A 109 14.58 17.51 0.90
CA GLU A 109 15.58 17.83 1.92
C GLU A 109 15.45 16.92 3.14
N GLU A 110 14.23 16.73 3.63
CA GLU A 110 13.94 15.85 4.75
C GLU A 110 14.21 14.37 4.42
N TYR A 111 13.89 13.93 3.20
CA TYR A 111 14.22 12.58 2.77
C TYR A 111 15.73 12.33 2.82
N VAL A 112 16.54 13.24 2.29
CA VAL A 112 18.00 13.13 2.31
C VAL A 112 18.51 13.10 3.76
N ARG A 113 18.00 14.00 4.63
CA ARG A 113 18.33 14.06 6.07
C ARG A 113 18.03 12.72 6.75
N THR A 114 16.83 12.20 6.55
CA THR A 114 16.34 10.97 7.19
C THR A 114 17.08 9.74 6.66
N LYS A 115 17.35 9.66 5.35
CA LYS A 115 18.13 8.60 4.73
C LYS A 115 19.55 8.52 5.32
N LYS A 116 20.22 9.68 5.48
CA LYS A 116 21.56 9.76 6.09
C LYS A 116 21.55 9.28 7.55
N LYS A 117 20.57 9.72 8.33
CA LYS A 117 20.40 9.34 9.75
C LYS A 117 20.16 7.83 9.92
N ARG A 118 19.33 7.23 9.06
CA ARG A 118 18.89 5.82 9.18
C ARG A 118 19.80 4.83 8.45
N LYS A 119 20.67 5.29 7.57
CA LYS A 119 21.49 4.45 6.67
C LYS A 119 20.66 3.47 5.81
N SER A 120 19.39 3.78 5.59
CA SER A 120 18.45 2.99 4.81
C SER A 120 17.44 3.89 4.14
N ARG A 121 16.74 3.37 3.13
CA ARG A 121 15.65 4.10 2.46
C ARG A 121 14.49 4.32 3.45
N PRO A 122 14.16 5.58 3.78
CA PRO A 122 13.03 5.85 4.67
C PRO A 122 11.71 5.65 3.96
N GLN A 123 10.71 5.19 4.69
CA GLN A 123 9.31 5.23 4.27
C GLN A 123 8.77 6.67 4.46
N TRP A 124 7.78 7.06 3.68
CA TRP A 124 7.21 8.40 3.70
C TRP A 124 6.71 8.84 5.10
N PHE A 125 6.13 7.93 5.88
CA PHE A 125 5.64 8.20 7.22
C PHE A 125 6.76 8.33 8.28
N GLN A 126 8.00 8.01 7.91
CA GLN A 126 9.17 8.16 8.78
C GLN A 126 9.83 9.53 8.66
N LEU A 127 9.43 10.31 7.66
CA LEU A 127 9.92 11.67 7.48
C LEU A 127 9.37 12.57 8.57
N PHE A 128 10.09 13.64 8.87
CA PHE A 128 9.72 14.63 9.87
C PHE A 128 9.54 14.02 11.27
N ASP A 129 10.47 13.13 11.62
CA ASP A 129 10.50 12.40 12.89
C ASP A 129 9.23 11.58 13.17
N GLY A 130 8.56 11.13 12.11
CA GLY A 130 7.37 10.28 12.18
C GLY A 130 7.65 8.85 12.64
N PRO A 131 6.63 7.99 12.67
CA PRO A 131 6.71 6.61 13.14
C PRO A 131 7.80 5.80 12.42
N THR A 132 8.52 4.94 13.15
CA THR A 132 9.69 4.22 12.60
C THR A 132 9.35 2.95 11.80
N SER A 133 8.12 2.46 11.91
CA SER A 133 7.65 1.24 11.27
C SER A 133 6.13 1.28 11.10
N ILE A 134 5.58 0.35 10.31
CA ILE A 134 4.12 0.18 10.18
C ILE A 134 3.47 -0.17 11.53
N ARG A 135 4.17 -0.91 12.40
CA ARG A 135 3.73 -1.16 13.77
C ARG A 135 3.72 0.11 14.60
N GLY A 136 4.76 0.93 14.46
CA GLY A 136 4.85 2.25 15.10
C GLY A 136 3.73 3.18 14.65
N LEU A 137 3.42 3.17 13.34
CA LEU A 137 2.31 3.92 12.76
C LEU A 137 0.96 3.46 13.33
N ALA A 138 0.73 2.15 13.41
CA ALA A 138 -0.47 1.60 14.00
C ALA A 138 -0.63 1.96 15.49
N ARG A 139 0.48 1.98 16.25
CA ARG A 139 0.48 2.43 17.66
C ARG A 139 0.17 3.91 17.79
N HIS A 140 0.79 4.74 16.96
CA HIS A 140 0.55 6.18 16.92
C HIS A 140 -0.95 6.50 16.70
N LEU A 141 -1.61 5.73 15.83
CA LEU A 141 -3.03 5.87 15.52
C LEU A 141 -3.97 5.09 16.47
N ASN A 142 -3.46 4.54 17.58
CA ASN A 142 -4.22 3.69 18.51
C ASN A 142 -4.86 2.43 17.86
N ARG A 143 -4.26 1.93 16.76
CA ARG A 143 -4.70 0.73 16.02
C ARG A 143 -3.82 -0.50 16.27
N HIS A 144 -3.11 -0.53 17.41
CA HIS A 144 -2.17 -1.62 17.73
C HIS A 144 -2.85 -3.00 17.83
N ALA A 145 -4.08 -3.08 18.33
CA ALA A 145 -4.84 -4.33 18.35
C ALA A 145 -5.11 -4.86 16.93
N GLN A 146 -5.49 -4.00 16.00
CA GLN A 146 -5.69 -4.38 14.59
C GLN A 146 -4.37 -4.86 13.97
N TYR A 147 -3.25 -4.20 14.27
CA TYR A 147 -1.94 -4.63 13.82
C TYR A 147 -1.59 -6.03 14.34
N ASP A 148 -1.69 -6.26 15.65
CA ASP A 148 -1.27 -7.50 16.26
C ASP A 148 -2.19 -8.68 15.89
N PHE A 149 -3.51 -8.48 15.83
CA PHE A 149 -4.47 -9.55 15.51
C PHE A 149 -4.64 -9.81 14.01
N LEU A 150 -4.71 -8.76 13.19
CA LEU A 150 -5.06 -8.91 11.78
C LEU A 150 -3.82 -8.86 10.89
N TYR A 151 -3.09 -7.74 10.93
CA TYR A 151 -1.96 -7.53 10.05
C TYR A 151 -0.87 -8.59 10.24
N ARG A 152 -0.50 -8.87 11.48
CA ARG A 152 0.55 -9.86 11.80
C ARG A 152 0.13 -11.28 11.43
N SER A 153 -1.12 -11.66 11.73
CA SER A 153 -1.65 -12.98 11.37
C SER A 153 -1.73 -13.15 9.85
N TRP A 154 -2.17 -12.13 9.14
CA TRP A 154 -2.28 -12.18 7.68
C TRP A 154 -0.92 -12.06 6.99
N SER A 155 0.07 -11.46 7.63
CA SER A 155 1.43 -11.38 7.11
C SER A 155 2.04 -12.78 6.94
N SER A 156 1.81 -13.69 7.88
CA SER A 156 2.29 -15.08 7.78
C SER A 156 1.69 -15.81 6.58
N VAL A 157 0.43 -15.54 6.25
CA VAL A 157 -0.25 -16.09 5.08
C VAL A 157 0.35 -15.55 3.78
N VAL A 158 0.57 -14.23 3.71
CA VAL A 158 1.15 -13.58 2.51
C VAL A 158 2.57 -14.07 2.23
N HIS A 159 3.36 -14.33 3.28
CA HIS A 159 4.73 -14.81 3.14
C HIS A 159 4.84 -16.34 3.08
N ALA A 160 3.72 -17.05 2.91
CA ALA A 160 3.66 -18.52 2.87
C ALA A 160 4.33 -19.24 4.05
N GLN A 161 4.60 -18.54 5.17
CA GLN A 161 5.23 -19.12 6.35
C GLN A 161 4.35 -20.19 7.01
N ASP A 162 3.04 -20.15 6.77
CA ASP A 162 2.04 -21.09 7.27
C ASP A 162 1.34 -21.87 6.13
N ALA A 163 2.05 -22.10 5.00
CA ALA A 163 1.47 -22.83 3.86
C ALA A 163 0.87 -24.20 4.25
N SER A 164 1.49 -24.91 5.20
CA SER A 164 0.97 -26.17 5.73
C SER A 164 -0.37 -26.00 6.45
N ARG A 165 -0.59 -24.89 7.14
CA ARG A 165 -1.89 -24.59 7.78
C ARG A 165 -2.94 -24.20 6.75
N LEU A 166 -2.55 -23.55 5.64
CA LEU A 166 -3.46 -23.23 4.53
C LEU A 166 -3.94 -24.49 3.80
N ILE A 167 -3.05 -25.47 3.63
CA ILE A 167 -3.38 -26.75 3.00
C ILE A 167 -4.27 -27.60 3.91
N ASN A 168 -3.99 -27.65 5.21
CA ASN A 168 -4.71 -28.48 6.17
C ASN A 168 -6.01 -27.85 6.71
N ARG A 169 -6.12 -26.54 6.76
CA ARG A 169 -7.42 -25.91 6.98
C ARG A 169 -8.22 -26.05 5.70
N ARG A 170 -9.24 -26.85 5.76
CA ARG A 170 -10.40 -26.70 4.86
C ARG A 170 -10.96 -25.29 5.12
N LEU A 171 -10.39 -24.29 4.44
CA LEU A 171 -10.76 -22.86 4.53
C LEU A 171 -12.17 -22.59 3.97
N ARG A 172 -13.03 -23.59 3.98
CA ARG A 172 -14.47 -23.54 3.66
C ARG A 172 -15.30 -23.10 4.87
N ASP A 173 -14.69 -22.38 5.79
CA ASP A 173 -15.47 -21.85 6.90
C ASP A 173 -16.20 -20.59 6.42
N ALA A 174 -17.52 -20.69 6.26
CA ALA A 174 -18.40 -19.58 5.92
C ALA A 174 -18.22 -18.40 6.91
N ASN A 175 -17.80 -18.68 8.15
CA ASN A 175 -17.47 -17.68 9.15
C ASN A 175 -16.22 -16.88 8.78
N SER A 176 -15.19 -17.50 8.21
CA SER A 176 -13.98 -16.78 7.77
C SER A 176 -14.29 -15.80 6.64
N ASN A 177 -15.12 -16.18 5.67
CA ASN A 177 -15.56 -15.29 4.60
C ASN A 177 -16.37 -14.12 5.14
N LYS A 178 -17.27 -14.38 6.07
CA LYS A 178 -18.08 -13.35 6.76
C LYS A 178 -17.20 -12.33 7.50
N GLN A 179 -16.19 -12.81 8.23
CA GLN A 179 -15.24 -11.96 8.95
C GLN A 179 -14.41 -11.09 8.00
N ILE A 180 -13.88 -11.66 6.93
CA ILE A 180 -13.08 -10.94 5.93
C ILE A 180 -13.93 -9.86 5.25
N THR A 181 -15.14 -10.20 4.81
CA THR A 181 -16.05 -9.26 4.17
C THR A 181 -16.47 -8.15 5.13
N SER A 182 -16.85 -8.49 6.37
CA SER A 182 -17.23 -7.51 7.39
C SER A 182 -16.07 -6.55 7.69
N PHE A 183 -14.85 -7.08 7.79
CA PHE A 183 -13.68 -6.24 8.03
C PHE A 183 -13.37 -5.34 6.83
N ALA A 184 -13.39 -5.86 5.60
CA ALA A 184 -13.21 -5.05 4.39
C ALA A 184 -14.24 -3.92 4.29
N THR A 185 -15.51 -4.22 4.58
CA THR A 185 -16.58 -3.22 4.63
C THR A 185 -16.29 -2.16 5.70
N SER A 186 -15.86 -2.57 6.89
CA SER A 186 -15.52 -1.64 7.97
C SER A 186 -14.36 -0.72 7.60
N LEU A 187 -13.34 -1.23 6.89
CA LEU A 187 -12.23 -0.42 6.38
C LEU A 187 -12.72 0.64 5.40
N PHE A 188 -13.55 0.23 4.43
CA PHE A 188 -14.11 1.14 3.43
C PHE A 188 -14.95 2.25 4.08
N LEU A 189 -15.84 1.89 5.00
CA LEU A 189 -16.66 2.84 5.72
C LEU A 189 -15.84 3.82 6.56
N SER A 190 -14.82 3.31 7.26
CA SER A 190 -13.90 4.15 8.04
C SER A 190 -13.17 5.15 7.13
N ALA A 191 -12.70 4.71 5.96
CA ALA A 191 -12.07 5.56 4.97
C ALA A 191 -13.02 6.67 4.49
N THR A 192 -14.22 6.30 4.12
CA THR A 192 -15.26 7.24 3.64
C THR A 192 -15.61 8.27 4.72
N GLN A 193 -15.83 7.83 5.96
CA GLN A 193 -16.13 8.73 7.09
C GLN A 193 -15.00 9.74 7.35
N MET A 194 -13.73 9.29 7.30
CA MET A 194 -12.60 10.18 7.50
C MET A 194 -12.51 11.25 6.41
N LEU A 195 -12.70 10.87 5.14
CA LEU A 195 -12.70 11.81 4.02
C LEU A 195 -13.82 12.83 4.12
N LEU A 196 -15.03 12.38 4.43
CA LEU A 196 -16.16 13.28 4.56
C LEU A 196 -16.00 14.22 5.75
N LYS A 197 -15.61 13.71 6.91
CA LYS A 197 -15.33 14.54 8.08
C LYS A 197 -14.29 15.64 7.77
N LYS A 198 -13.29 15.35 6.93
CA LYS A 198 -12.24 16.28 6.59
C LYS A 198 -12.65 17.29 5.53
N PHE A 199 -13.31 16.85 4.47
CA PHE A 199 -13.52 17.64 3.26
C PHE A 199 -14.98 18.08 3.05
N ARG A 200 -15.93 17.43 3.76
CA ARG A 200 -17.38 17.72 3.69
C ARG A 200 -18.02 17.64 5.07
N PRO A 201 -17.60 18.47 6.02
CA PRO A 201 -17.98 18.35 7.43
C PRO A 201 -19.48 18.54 7.70
N GLY A 202 -20.27 19.01 6.72
CA GLY A 202 -21.73 19.17 6.84
C GLY A 202 -22.53 17.98 6.29
N GLU A 203 -21.90 16.97 5.69
CA GLU A 203 -22.60 15.81 5.15
C GLU A 203 -22.73 14.70 6.21
N ASP A 204 -23.94 14.33 6.56
CA ASP A 204 -24.23 13.19 7.44
C ASP A 204 -24.38 11.91 6.62
N LEU A 205 -23.35 11.06 6.72
CA LEU A 205 -23.36 9.74 6.09
C LEU A 205 -24.26 8.72 6.77
N SER A 206 -24.70 8.98 8.00
CA SER A 206 -25.46 7.99 8.78
C SER A 206 -26.78 7.62 8.09
N VAL A 207 -27.44 8.59 7.48
CA VAL A 207 -28.66 8.40 6.70
C VAL A 207 -28.37 7.58 5.44
N TRP A 208 -27.39 8.00 4.62
CA TRP A 208 -27.02 7.27 3.42
C TRP A 208 -26.54 5.84 3.71
N TYR A 209 -25.73 5.65 4.76
CA TYR A 209 -25.30 4.32 5.16
C TYR A 209 -26.45 3.44 5.60
N LYS A 210 -27.39 3.98 6.35
CA LYS A 210 -28.56 3.25 6.85
C LYS A 210 -29.47 2.81 5.69
N ASP A 211 -29.73 3.70 4.77
CA ASP A 211 -30.76 3.53 3.74
C ASP A 211 -30.18 2.79 2.49
N GLU A 212 -28.95 3.09 2.08
CA GLU A 212 -28.40 2.60 0.82
C GLU A 212 -27.40 1.45 1.00
N VAL A 213 -26.65 1.43 2.09
CA VAL A 213 -25.57 0.44 2.28
C VAL A 213 -26.04 -0.70 3.17
N ARG A 214 -26.54 -0.40 4.34
CA ARG A 214 -26.91 -1.41 5.34
C ARG A 214 -28.01 -2.34 4.83
N GLU A 215 -29.05 -1.82 4.19
CA GLU A 215 -30.14 -2.64 3.67
C GLU A 215 -29.68 -3.55 2.53
N ARG A 216 -28.85 -3.04 1.61
CA ARG A 216 -28.30 -3.85 0.51
C ARG A 216 -27.35 -4.96 1.00
N PHE A 217 -26.55 -4.69 2.02
CA PHE A 217 -25.69 -5.72 2.62
C PHE A 217 -26.47 -6.76 3.42
N LEU A 218 -27.56 -6.37 4.08
CA LEU A 218 -28.47 -7.30 4.77
C LEU A 218 -29.23 -8.21 3.80
N LEU A 219 -29.50 -7.74 2.56
CA LEU A 219 -30.14 -8.53 1.50
C LEU A 219 -29.20 -9.59 0.91
N ILE A 220 -27.88 -9.34 0.84
CA ILE A 220 -26.88 -10.30 0.34
C ILE A 220 -26.66 -11.45 1.33
N GLY A 221 -26.99 -11.28 2.60
CA GLY A 221 -26.83 -12.28 3.66
C GLY A 221 -28.07 -13.11 3.99
N LYS A 222 -29.18 -12.93 3.26
CA LYS A 222 -30.36 -13.81 3.39
C LYS A 222 -30.21 -14.98 2.43
N PRO A 223 -30.36 -16.23 2.93
CA PRO A 223 -30.30 -17.44 2.10
C PRO A 223 -31.41 -17.50 1.07
#